data_24b7b90fe98174ca5d5009a068b9b194
#
_entry.id   24b7b90fe98174ca5d5009a068b9b194
#
_cell.length_a   1.000
_cell.length_b   1.000
_cell.length_c   1.000
_cell.angle_alpha   90.00
_cell.angle_beta   90.00
_cell.angle_gamma   90.00
#
_symmetry.space_group_name_H-M   'P 1'
#
loop_
_entity.id
_entity.type
_entity.pdbx_description
1 polymer ?
#
loop_
_entity_poly.entity_id
_entity_poly.type
_entity_poly.pdbx_seq_one_letter_code
_entity_poly.pdbx_strand_id
1 'polypeptide(L)'
;MCENEDDIITVGKYVIIKKLNFKKIYKVTMNGTLMLGKDAIQMHEIIGKPFWTTFEMVQVKGGKRTYSLKEVVETESLNDLLSELPSGSDNRSIIDDGTSQKLSKEQILQLQESGKSSKEIVGSLIENNKSFLERTEYSQEKYLKKKEQKYLRYITIWKPNINLLHDVYFKLDHNKIGNLRMDSLAQLLSYSDVQSNGLYILYDSGSHGLPAAAMLNRIGSNTEGHLINLHPGNEPQVALINAMNFPKEQSDRLLNVNIYGFLRLYYQGTSAVLDKISKKAYNDNINKIKKVKNNNELNDEIKHSMKEKNLDDNELNDEIKHKANSDIVNELNEDVKHSTNGSLKRKRNESDKCKSAKFTPVKKPKWLPKTQQAVDLVNGSKARGLVIIAREHPLNIVTALLPFLGPSRPFVIYHVHREPLLETYMTLKQKQNVINLKLFSNFLRSYQVLPDRTHPDILTSDTGGYLLSGYLVQ
;
A
#
# COMPACT_ATOMS: atom_id res chain seq x y z
N MET A 1 -23.51 -23.12 -14.94
CA MET A 1 -22.71 -22.66 -13.80
C MET A 1 -23.09 -21.20 -13.59
N CYS A 2 -23.69 -20.85 -12.46
CA CYS A 2 -23.92 -19.44 -12.14
C CYS A 2 -22.54 -18.80 -11.97
N GLU A 3 -22.16 -17.92 -12.91
CA GLU A 3 -20.97 -17.09 -12.77
C GLU A 3 -21.20 -16.19 -11.55
N ASN A 4 -20.41 -16.41 -10.50
CA ASN A 4 -20.45 -15.54 -9.34
C ASN A 4 -19.97 -14.15 -9.80
N GLU A 5 -20.79 -13.11 -9.62
CA GLU A 5 -20.45 -11.72 -9.93
C GLU A 5 -19.11 -11.28 -9.28
N ASP A 6 -18.67 -11.98 -8.22
CA ASP A 6 -17.39 -11.76 -7.55
C ASP A 6 -16.15 -12.19 -8.36
N ASP A 7 -16.32 -13.03 -9.37
CA ASP A 7 -15.22 -13.53 -10.20
C ASP A 7 -15.03 -12.72 -11.50
N ILE A 8 -15.87 -11.71 -11.73
CA ILE A 8 -15.76 -10.81 -12.88
C ILE A 8 -15.02 -9.53 -12.49
N ILE A 9 -14.14 -9.06 -13.38
CA ILE A 9 -13.35 -7.84 -13.21
C ILE A 9 -14.23 -6.63 -13.54
N THR A 10 -14.49 -5.78 -12.56
CA THR A 10 -15.27 -4.56 -12.70
C THR A 10 -14.47 -3.32 -12.37
N VAL A 11 -14.91 -2.15 -12.86
CA VAL A 11 -14.28 -0.86 -12.54
C VAL A 11 -14.29 -0.61 -11.03
N GLY A 12 -13.16 -0.16 -10.50
CA GLY A 12 -12.95 0.08 -9.07
C GLY A 12 -12.32 -1.09 -8.33
N LYS A 13 -12.45 -2.34 -8.80
CA LYS A 13 -11.76 -3.50 -8.22
C LYS A 13 -10.25 -3.42 -8.43
N TYR A 14 -9.50 -4.02 -7.53
CA TYR A 14 -8.06 -4.22 -7.69
C TYR A 14 -7.79 -5.59 -8.32
N VAL A 15 -6.77 -5.65 -9.15
CA VAL A 15 -6.30 -6.88 -9.80
C VAL A 15 -4.78 -6.98 -9.66
N ILE A 16 -4.25 -8.18 -9.76
CA ILE A 16 -2.81 -8.42 -9.85
C ILE A 16 -2.49 -8.82 -11.29
N ILE A 17 -1.67 -8.02 -11.93
CA ILE A 17 -1.19 -8.26 -13.27
C ILE A 17 0.13 -9.02 -13.17
N LYS A 18 0.13 -10.23 -13.73
CA LYS A 18 1.32 -11.08 -13.80
C LYS A 18 1.87 -11.07 -15.22
N LYS A 19 3.15 -10.74 -15.36
CA LYS A 19 3.93 -10.95 -16.58
C LYS A 19 5.18 -11.73 -16.22
N LEU A 20 5.21 -13.00 -16.60
CA LEU A 20 6.28 -13.93 -16.17
C LEU A 20 6.47 -13.93 -14.64
N ASN A 21 7.63 -13.53 -14.14
CA ASN A 21 7.93 -13.43 -12.71
C ASN A 21 7.57 -12.07 -12.09
N PHE A 22 7.17 -11.09 -12.91
CA PHE A 22 6.82 -9.76 -12.44
C PHE A 22 5.33 -9.69 -12.10
N LYS A 23 5.00 -9.09 -10.96
CA LYS A 23 3.63 -8.88 -10.50
C LYS A 23 3.43 -7.42 -10.14
N LYS A 24 2.28 -6.85 -10.48
CA LYS A 24 1.91 -5.48 -10.14
C LYS A 24 0.44 -5.39 -9.75
N ILE A 25 0.15 -4.65 -8.69
CA ILE A 25 -1.22 -4.34 -8.27
C ILE A 25 -1.73 -3.19 -9.15
N TYR A 26 -2.94 -3.33 -9.66
CA TYR A 26 -3.58 -2.32 -10.48
C TYR A 26 -5.04 -2.12 -10.04
N LYS A 27 -5.46 -0.87 -9.91
CA LYS A 27 -6.88 -0.52 -9.70
C LYS A 27 -7.54 -0.29 -11.05
N VAL A 28 -8.57 -1.04 -11.35
CA VAL A 28 -9.28 -0.98 -12.63
C VAL A 28 -10.01 0.34 -12.77
N THR A 29 -9.72 1.06 -13.85
CA THR A 29 -10.40 2.30 -14.24
C THR A 29 -10.86 2.21 -15.69
N MET A 30 -11.92 2.93 -16.06
CA MET A 30 -12.58 2.81 -17.37
C MET A 30 -11.58 2.93 -18.55
N ASN A 31 -10.76 3.97 -18.55
CA ASN A 31 -9.76 4.25 -19.60
C ASN A 31 -8.33 4.17 -19.04
N GLY A 32 -8.08 3.18 -18.15
CA GLY A 32 -6.81 3.06 -17.45
C GLY A 32 -5.69 2.58 -18.36
N THR A 33 -4.50 3.15 -18.15
CA THR A 33 -3.26 2.69 -18.76
C THR A 33 -2.31 2.21 -17.68
N LEU A 34 -1.73 1.03 -17.87
CA LEU A 34 -0.74 0.44 -16.99
C LEU A 34 0.65 0.60 -17.60
N MET A 35 1.60 1.10 -16.80
CA MET A 35 3.01 1.10 -17.17
C MET A 35 3.69 -0.15 -16.62
N LEU A 36 4.23 -1.00 -17.53
CA LEU A 36 5.12 -2.11 -17.20
C LEU A 36 6.53 -1.80 -17.73
N GLY A 37 7.37 -1.27 -16.87
CA GLY A 37 8.66 -0.72 -17.28
C GLY A 37 8.47 0.47 -18.22
N LYS A 38 8.88 0.33 -19.49
CA LYS A 38 8.72 1.36 -20.53
C LYS A 38 7.48 1.14 -21.42
N ASP A 39 6.74 0.06 -21.22
CA ASP A 39 5.59 -0.31 -22.04
C ASP A 39 4.30 0.20 -21.42
N ALA A 40 3.47 0.91 -22.20
CA ALA A 40 2.17 1.41 -21.82
C ALA A 40 1.09 0.45 -22.33
N ILE A 41 0.26 -0.08 -21.43
CA ILE A 41 -0.77 -1.08 -21.77
C ILE A 41 -2.13 -0.48 -21.48
N GLN A 42 -3.00 -0.48 -22.49
CA GLN A 42 -4.40 -0.10 -22.35
C GLN A 42 -5.17 -1.22 -21.67
N MET A 43 -5.87 -0.91 -20.56
CA MET A 43 -6.45 -1.91 -19.66
C MET A 43 -7.97 -2.06 -19.81
N HIS A 44 -8.60 -1.38 -20.75
CA HIS A 44 -10.06 -1.40 -20.90
C HIS A 44 -10.62 -2.79 -21.28
N GLU A 45 -9.86 -3.60 -22.01
CA GLU A 45 -10.28 -4.95 -22.45
C GLU A 45 -10.43 -5.98 -21.33
N ILE A 46 -9.86 -5.70 -20.14
CA ILE A 46 -10.00 -6.63 -19.00
C ILE A 46 -11.37 -6.49 -18.30
N ILE A 47 -12.09 -5.38 -18.54
CA ILE A 47 -13.36 -5.09 -17.87
C ILE A 47 -14.43 -6.06 -18.38
N GLY A 48 -15.18 -6.68 -17.46
CA GLY A 48 -16.19 -7.68 -17.79
C GLY A 48 -15.64 -9.09 -18.03
N LYS A 49 -14.32 -9.28 -17.97
CA LYS A 49 -13.69 -10.60 -18.09
C LYS A 49 -13.51 -11.27 -16.73
N PRO A 50 -13.47 -12.60 -16.67
CA PRO A 50 -13.20 -13.33 -15.44
C PRO A 50 -11.77 -13.13 -14.99
N PHE A 51 -11.53 -13.26 -13.68
CA PHE A 51 -10.14 -13.39 -13.17
C PHE A 51 -9.47 -14.62 -13.77
N TRP A 52 -8.16 -14.62 -13.82
CA TRP A 52 -7.28 -15.66 -14.38
C TRP A 52 -7.23 -15.70 -15.90
N THR A 53 -7.94 -14.79 -16.59
CA THR A 53 -7.85 -14.62 -18.03
C THR A 53 -6.45 -14.15 -18.43
N THR A 54 -5.93 -14.74 -19.51
CA THR A 54 -4.65 -14.38 -20.10
C THR A 54 -4.88 -13.55 -21.36
N PHE A 55 -4.07 -12.51 -21.51
CA PHE A 55 -4.12 -11.59 -22.64
C PHE A 55 -2.76 -11.50 -23.31
N GLU A 56 -2.78 -11.40 -24.62
CA GLU A 56 -1.61 -11.02 -25.42
C GLU A 56 -1.54 -9.49 -25.56
N MET A 57 -0.34 -8.95 -25.41
CA MET A 57 -0.07 -7.54 -25.62
C MET A 57 0.19 -7.26 -27.10
N VAL A 58 -0.80 -6.70 -27.80
CA VAL A 58 -0.71 -6.36 -29.23
C VAL A 58 -0.31 -4.90 -29.38
N GLN A 59 0.70 -4.63 -30.19
CA GLN A 59 1.19 -3.26 -30.39
C GLN A 59 0.15 -2.41 -31.13
N VAL A 60 -0.15 -1.24 -30.62
CA VAL A 60 -1.06 -0.28 -31.28
C VAL A 60 -0.32 0.41 -32.43
N LYS A 61 -0.93 0.44 -33.61
CA LYS A 61 -0.37 1.12 -34.80
C LYS A 61 -0.09 2.60 -34.50
N GLY A 62 1.13 3.05 -34.80
CA GLY A 62 1.57 4.43 -34.57
C GLY A 62 2.05 4.76 -33.15
N GLY A 63 1.90 3.85 -32.19
CA GLY A 63 2.37 4.05 -30.82
C GLY A 63 3.72 3.36 -30.56
N LYS A 64 4.76 4.15 -30.23
CA LYS A 64 6.00 3.56 -29.72
C LYS A 64 5.74 2.97 -28.34
N ARG A 65 5.78 1.62 -28.19
CA ARG A 65 5.60 0.88 -26.94
C ARG A 65 4.22 1.05 -26.27
N THR A 66 3.19 1.26 -27.08
CA THR A 66 1.80 1.24 -26.60
C THR A 66 1.13 -0.05 -27.06
N TYR A 67 0.48 -0.73 -26.13
CA TYR A 67 -0.15 -2.04 -26.36
C TYR A 67 -1.61 -2.02 -25.98
N SER A 68 -2.45 -2.70 -26.78
CA SER A 68 -3.79 -3.14 -26.44
C SER A 68 -3.73 -4.60 -25.98
N LEU A 69 -4.80 -5.09 -25.39
CA LEU A 69 -4.92 -6.46 -24.91
C LEU A 69 -5.89 -7.26 -25.80
N LYS A 70 -5.49 -8.47 -26.14
CA LYS A 70 -6.33 -9.44 -26.84
C LYS A 70 -6.42 -10.70 -25.99
N GLU A 71 -7.59 -11.16 -25.68
CA GLU A 71 -7.82 -12.40 -24.93
C GLU A 71 -7.28 -13.62 -25.68
N VAL A 72 -6.61 -14.52 -24.95
CA VAL A 72 -6.02 -15.73 -25.50
C VAL A 72 -6.39 -16.92 -24.62
N VAL A 73 -6.90 -17.98 -25.23
CA VAL A 73 -7.26 -19.20 -24.52
C VAL A 73 -6.06 -20.10 -24.26
N GLU A 74 -5.16 -20.18 -25.26
CA GLU A 74 -3.95 -21.00 -25.18
C GLU A 74 -2.72 -20.10 -25.28
N THR A 75 -1.78 -20.30 -24.36
CA THR A 75 -0.47 -19.62 -24.38
C THR A 75 0.57 -20.50 -25.04
N GLU A 76 1.35 -19.95 -25.94
CA GLU A 76 2.50 -20.65 -26.51
C GLU A 76 3.54 -20.93 -25.42
N SER A 77 3.97 -22.17 -25.29
CA SER A 77 5.10 -22.59 -24.46
C SER A 77 6.38 -22.64 -25.29
N LEU A 78 7.46 -22.04 -24.78
CA LEU A 78 8.78 -22.18 -25.41
C LEU A 78 9.52 -23.45 -24.95
N ASN A 79 9.02 -24.14 -23.92
CA ASN A 79 9.66 -25.37 -23.42
C ASN A 79 9.62 -26.50 -24.46
N ASP A 80 8.58 -26.52 -25.31
CA ASP A 80 8.48 -27.49 -26.39
C ASP A 80 9.63 -27.39 -27.40
N LEU A 81 10.27 -26.21 -27.49
CA LEU A 81 11.42 -25.99 -28.39
C LEU A 81 12.71 -26.68 -27.88
N LEU A 82 12.75 -27.08 -26.60
CA LEU A 82 13.91 -27.79 -26.02
C LEU A 82 13.75 -29.30 -26.06
N SER A 83 12.52 -29.83 -26.01
CA SER A 83 12.26 -31.25 -25.85
C SER A 83 12.82 -32.11 -26.99
N GLU A 84 13.10 -31.54 -28.15
CA GLU A 84 13.55 -32.23 -29.34
C GLU A 84 15.02 -31.87 -29.75
N LEU A 85 15.66 -30.96 -28.99
CA LEU A 85 16.98 -30.48 -29.39
C LEU A 85 18.12 -31.16 -28.59
N PRO A 86 19.23 -31.53 -29.26
CA PRO A 86 20.37 -32.05 -28.54
C PRO A 86 21.06 -30.97 -27.71
N SER A 87 21.69 -31.37 -26.62
CA SER A 87 22.51 -30.51 -25.76
C SER A 87 23.97 -30.96 -25.74
N GLY A 88 24.88 -30.00 -25.59
CA GLY A 88 26.31 -30.27 -25.40
C GLY A 88 26.62 -30.67 -23.94
N SER A 89 27.73 -31.32 -23.74
CA SER A 89 28.20 -31.76 -22.42
C SER A 89 28.98 -30.69 -21.67
N ASP A 90 29.60 -29.71 -22.36
CA ASP A 90 30.48 -28.72 -21.75
C ASP A 90 30.44 -27.37 -22.49
N ASN A 91 30.46 -26.26 -21.74
CA ASN A 91 30.50 -24.92 -22.29
C ASN A 91 31.91 -24.30 -22.40
N ARG A 92 32.95 -24.98 -21.90
CA ARG A 92 34.32 -24.42 -21.82
C ARG A 92 34.95 -24.14 -23.16
N SER A 93 34.53 -24.88 -24.19
CA SER A 93 35.01 -24.72 -25.59
C SER A 93 34.25 -23.63 -26.36
N ILE A 94 33.17 -23.06 -25.82
CA ILE A 94 32.35 -22.09 -26.52
C ILE A 94 32.91 -20.68 -26.31
N ILE A 95 33.44 -20.11 -27.39
CA ILE A 95 33.93 -18.72 -27.42
C ILE A 95 32.76 -17.82 -27.83
N ASP A 96 32.35 -16.91 -26.95
CA ASP A 96 31.30 -15.91 -27.23
C ASP A 96 31.96 -14.62 -27.77
N ASP A 97 32.17 -14.58 -29.06
CA ASP A 97 32.74 -13.44 -29.80
C ASP A 97 31.68 -12.41 -30.23
N GLY A 98 30.44 -12.57 -29.77
CA GLY A 98 29.30 -11.74 -30.17
C GLY A 98 28.75 -12.02 -31.57
N THR A 99 29.35 -12.94 -32.34
CA THR A 99 28.91 -13.33 -33.71
C THR A 99 28.03 -14.59 -33.72
N SER A 100 27.76 -15.15 -32.56
CA SER A 100 26.98 -16.39 -32.42
C SER A 100 25.56 -16.31 -33.04
N GLN A 101 24.95 -15.13 -33.07
CA GLN A 101 23.64 -14.88 -33.69
C GLN A 101 23.83 -14.33 -35.12
N LYS A 102 23.35 -15.07 -36.12
CA LYS A 102 23.45 -14.69 -37.54
C LYS A 102 22.42 -13.63 -37.95
N LEU A 103 21.28 -13.56 -37.26
CA LEU A 103 20.23 -12.58 -37.58
C LEU A 103 20.63 -11.18 -37.12
N SER A 104 20.50 -10.20 -38.02
CA SER A 104 20.70 -8.79 -37.69
C SER A 104 19.55 -8.24 -36.82
N LYS A 105 19.79 -7.11 -36.19
CA LYS A 105 18.77 -6.43 -35.36
C LYS A 105 17.55 -6.01 -36.18
N GLU A 106 17.79 -5.58 -37.43
CA GLU A 106 16.77 -5.17 -38.39
C GLU A 106 15.91 -6.36 -38.81
N GLN A 107 16.52 -7.51 -39.12
CA GLN A 107 15.79 -8.74 -39.43
C GLN A 107 14.91 -9.23 -38.28
N ILE A 108 15.41 -9.15 -37.05
CA ILE A 108 14.60 -9.51 -35.86
C ILE A 108 13.40 -8.55 -35.69
N LEU A 109 13.58 -7.26 -35.97
CA LEU A 109 12.47 -6.30 -35.93
C LEU A 109 11.45 -6.58 -37.05
N GLN A 110 11.89 -6.91 -38.25
CA GLN A 110 11.01 -7.32 -39.35
C GLN A 110 10.19 -8.57 -39.01
N LEU A 111 10.79 -9.58 -38.34
CA LEU A 111 10.07 -10.74 -37.84
C LEU A 111 8.96 -10.36 -36.83
N GLN A 112 9.21 -9.36 -35.98
CA GLN A 112 8.21 -8.86 -35.04
C GLN A 112 7.08 -8.08 -35.75
N GLU A 113 7.43 -7.28 -36.74
CA GLU A 113 6.45 -6.48 -37.50
C GLU A 113 5.62 -7.31 -38.48
N SER A 114 6.15 -8.46 -38.93
CA SER A 114 5.43 -9.40 -39.83
C SER A 114 4.34 -10.21 -39.14
N GLY A 115 4.14 -10.01 -37.84
CA GLY A 115 3.09 -10.70 -37.07
C GLY A 115 3.38 -12.16 -36.74
N LYS A 116 4.64 -12.58 -36.82
CA LYS A 116 5.06 -13.93 -36.39
C LYS A 116 4.87 -14.10 -34.89
N SER A 117 4.48 -15.31 -34.48
CA SER A 117 4.30 -15.66 -33.09
C SER A 117 5.61 -15.56 -32.29
N SER A 118 5.52 -15.39 -30.99
CA SER A 118 6.71 -15.37 -30.11
C SER A 118 7.51 -16.65 -30.19
N LYS A 119 6.84 -17.81 -30.37
CA LYS A 119 7.46 -19.12 -30.52
C LYS A 119 8.25 -19.21 -31.82
N GLU A 120 7.68 -18.76 -32.94
CA GLU A 120 8.38 -18.70 -34.26
C GLU A 120 9.58 -17.76 -34.25
N ILE A 121 9.48 -16.59 -33.61
CA ILE A 121 10.60 -15.66 -33.47
C ILE A 121 11.73 -16.29 -32.68
N VAL A 122 11.43 -16.93 -31.55
CA VAL A 122 12.45 -17.59 -30.72
C VAL A 122 13.02 -18.83 -31.44
N GLY A 123 12.20 -19.62 -32.13
CA GLY A 123 12.65 -20.71 -32.99
C GLY A 123 13.67 -20.25 -34.03
N SER A 124 13.34 -19.18 -34.77
CA SER A 124 14.27 -18.58 -35.73
C SER A 124 15.57 -18.06 -35.10
N LEU A 125 15.52 -17.57 -33.86
CA LEU A 125 16.71 -17.16 -33.12
C LEU A 125 17.59 -18.34 -32.69
N ILE A 126 17.00 -19.50 -32.37
CA ILE A 126 17.69 -20.73 -32.03
C ILE A 126 18.37 -21.31 -33.27
N GLU A 127 17.65 -21.46 -34.38
CA GLU A 127 18.16 -21.98 -35.65
C GLU A 127 19.33 -21.16 -36.19
N ASN A 128 19.28 -19.85 -35.99
CA ASN A 128 20.36 -18.96 -36.47
C ASN A 128 21.43 -18.67 -35.39
N ASN A 129 21.48 -19.45 -34.31
CA ASN A 129 22.51 -19.35 -33.28
C ASN A 129 23.52 -20.50 -33.42
N LYS A 130 24.74 -20.21 -33.86
CA LYS A 130 25.80 -21.21 -34.13
C LYS A 130 26.15 -22.07 -32.92
N SER A 131 26.17 -21.49 -31.73
CA SER A 131 26.64 -22.18 -30.51
C SER A 131 25.50 -22.77 -29.67
N PHE A 132 24.24 -22.65 -30.09
CA PHE A 132 23.10 -23.03 -29.21
C PHE A 132 23.10 -24.53 -28.93
N LEU A 133 23.24 -25.38 -29.93
CA LEU A 133 23.22 -26.85 -29.82
C LEU A 133 24.42 -27.43 -29.06
N GLU A 134 25.55 -26.68 -29.08
CA GLU A 134 26.76 -27.08 -28.35
C GLU A 134 26.69 -26.73 -26.85
N ARG A 135 25.73 -25.91 -26.43
CA ARG A 135 25.56 -25.49 -25.03
C ARG A 135 24.97 -26.62 -24.20
N THR A 136 25.38 -26.66 -22.93
CA THR A 136 24.75 -27.55 -21.97
C THR A 136 23.26 -27.22 -21.82
N GLU A 137 22.45 -28.20 -21.48
CA GLU A 137 21.00 -28.06 -21.25
C GLU A 137 20.64 -26.86 -20.37
N TYR A 138 21.35 -26.68 -19.26
CA TYR A 138 21.20 -25.49 -18.40
C TYR A 138 21.44 -24.17 -19.13
N SER A 139 22.43 -24.10 -20.01
CA SER A 139 22.73 -22.87 -20.76
C SER A 139 21.71 -22.61 -21.85
N GLN A 140 21.16 -23.63 -22.47
CA GLN A 140 20.05 -23.56 -23.41
C GLN A 140 18.79 -23.06 -22.69
N GLU A 141 18.44 -23.62 -21.54
CA GLU A 141 17.31 -23.18 -20.71
C GLU A 141 17.45 -21.71 -20.27
N LYS A 142 18.64 -21.32 -19.82
CA LYS A 142 18.94 -19.92 -19.47
C LYS A 142 18.78 -18.97 -20.65
N TYR A 143 19.19 -19.40 -21.84
CA TYR A 143 19.00 -18.64 -23.07
C TYR A 143 17.52 -18.48 -23.38
N LEU A 144 16.75 -19.57 -23.35
CA LEU A 144 15.29 -19.53 -23.56
C LEU A 144 14.61 -18.61 -22.56
N LYS A 145 14.88 -18.73 -21.28
CA LYS A 145 14.31 -17.84 -20.25
C LYS A 145 14.57 -16.36 -20.55
N LYS A 146 15.77 -16.01 -21.04
CA LYS A 146 16.07 -14.64 -21.47
C LYS A 146 15.27 -14.22 -22.70
N LYS A 147 15.04 -15.13 -23.67
CA LYS A 147 14.25 -14.84 -24.87
C LYS A 147 12.77 -14.80 -24.58
N GLU A 148 12.29 -15.66 -23.69
CA GLU A 148 10.95 -15.63 -23.12
C GLU A 148 10.62 -14.27 -22.52
N GLN A 149 11.48 -13.76 -21.63
CA GLN A 149 11.32 -12.45 -21.03
C GLN A 149 11.22 -11.31 -22.05
N LYS A 150 11.93 -11.45 -23.18
CA LYS A 150 12.01 -10.40 -24.21
C LYS A 150 10.87 -10.47 -25.23
N TYR A 151 10.46 -11.68 -25.64
CA TYR A 151 9.54 -11.88 -26.77
C TYR A 151 8.13 -12.31 -26.36
N LEU A 152 7.96 -13.04 -25.25
CA LEU A 152 6.62 -13.34 -24.75
C LEU A 152 5.90 -12.08 -24.23
N ARG A 153 4.76 -11.83 -24.83
CA ARG A 153 3.96 -10.63 -24.55
C ARG A 153 2.62 -10.98 -23.91
N TYR A 154 2.61 -12.02 -23.05
CA TYR A 154 1.41 -12.41 -22.32
C TYR A 154 1.37 -11.80 -20.94
N ILE A 155 0.18 -11.36 -20.53
CA ILE A 155 -0.13 -10.98 -19.16
C ILE A 155 -1.35 -11.78 -18.69
N THR A 156 -1.35 -12.18 -17.43
CA THR A 156 -2.50 -12.84 -16.82
C THR A 156 -3.04 -11.95 -15.69
N ILE A 157 -4.35 -11.83 -15.60
CA ILE A 157 -5.01 -10.99 -14.60
C ILE A 157 -5.47 -11.86 -13.45
N TRP A 158 -4.82 -11.73 -12.31
CA TRP A 158 -5.06 -12.56 -11.13
C TRP A 158 -5.94 -11.87 -10.10
N LYS A 159 -6.79 -12.67 -9.42
CA LYS A 159 -7.56 -12.22 -8.25
C LYS A 159 -6.61 -11.95 -7.09
N PRO A 160 -6.67 -10.76 -6.45
CA PRO A 160 -5.85 -10.47 -5.29
C PRO A 160 -6.13 -11.44 -4.14
N ASN A 161 -5.08 -11.88 -3.48
CA ASN A 161 -5.12 -12.60 -2.22
C ASN A 161 -3.92 -12.19 -1.35
N ILE A 162 -3.93 -12.54 -0.08
CA ILE A 162 -2.90 -12.13 0.89
C ILE A 162 -1.51 -12.52 0.44
N ASN A 163 -1.32 -13.75 -0.06
CA ASN A 163 -0.01 -14.23 -0.50
C ASN A 163 0.54 -13.42 -1.68
N LEU A 164 -0.30 -13.16 -2.69
CA LEU A 164 0.10 -12.41 -3.86
C LEU A 164 0.39 -10.94 -3.54
N LEU A 165 -0.44 -10.32 -2.69
CA LEU A 165 -0.24 -8.95 -2.24
C LEU A 165 1.06 -8.81 -1.42
N HIS A 166 1.29 -9.76 -0.51
CA HIS A 166 2.54 -9.85 0.24
C HIS A 166 3.73 -9.98 -0.69
N ASP A 167 3.72 -10.93 -1.66
CA ASP A 167 4.81 -11.19 -2.59
C ASP A 167 5.18 -9.95 -3.40
N VAL A 168 4.18 -9.17 -3.87
CA VAL A 168 4.41 -7.91 -4.58
C VAL A 168 5.15 -6.91 -3.71
N TYR A 169 4.69 -6.66 -2.49
CA TYR A 169 5.31 -5.68 -1.60
C TYR A 169 6.67 -6.17 -1.08
N PHE A 170 6.78 -7.43 -0.70
CA PHE A 170 8.01 -8.00 -0.15
C PHE A 170 9.17 -7.97 -1.16
N LYS A 171 8.88 -8.21 -2.45
CA LYS A 171 9.88 -8.15 -3.52
C LYS A 171 10.24 -6.73 -3.96
N LEU A 172 9.28 -5.80 -3.90
CA LEU A 172 9.51 -4.41 -4.31
C LEU A 172 10.17 -3.58 -3.20
N ASP A 173 9.62 -3.66 -1.99
CA ASP A 173 10.10 -2.91 -0.84
C ASP A 173 9.51 -3.52 0.44
N HIS A 174 10.23 -4.45 1.03
CA HIS A 174 9.82 -5.15 2.25
C HIS A 174 9.65 -4.23 3.48
N ASN A 175 10.34 -3.07 3.50
CA ASN A 175 10.19 -2.08 4.57
C ASN A 175 8.77 -1.51 4.63
N LYS A 176 8.06 -1.41 3.49
CA LYS A 176 6.68 -0.92 3.46
C LYS A 176 5.70 -1.79 4.23
N ILE A 177 5.97 -3.07 4.33
CA ILE A 177 5.17 -4.02 5.10
C ILE A 177 5.83 -4.41 6.42
N GLY A 178 6.73 -3.54 6.95
CA GLY A 178 7.38 -3.74 8.23
C GLY A 178 8.30 -4.97 8.27
N ASN A 179 8.90 -5.35 7.15
CA ASN A 179 9.69 -6.58 6.98
C ASN A 179 8.95 -7.87 7.40
N LEU A 180 7.63 -7.80 7.50
CA LEU A 180 6.80 -8.94 7.91
C LEU A 180 6.79 -9.99 6.81
N ARG A 181 7.52 -11.08 7.01
CA ARG A 181 7.61 -12.21 6.08
C ARG A 181 6.35 -13.08 6.16
N MET A 182 6.00 -13.77 5.09
CA MET A 182 4.75 -14.53 4.99
C MET A 182 4.60 -15.64 6.03
N ASP A 183 5.68 -16.32 6.37
CA ASP A 183 5.70 -17.35 7.42
C ASP A 183 5.47 -16.74 8.82
N SER A 184 6.04 -15.56 9.11
CA SER A 184 5.79 -14.83 10.36
C SER A 184 4.35 -14.33 10.43
N LEU A 185 3.78 -13.85 9.32
CA LEU A 185 2.36 -13.49 9.23
C LEU A 185 1.45 -14.70 9.48
N ALA A 186 1.77 -15.86 8.90
CA ALA A 186 1.01 -17.08 9.09
C ALA A 186 1.03 -17.55 10.56
N GLN A 187 2.18 -17.49 11.21
CA GLN A 187 2.29 -17.78 12.64
C GLN A 187 1.57 -16.76 13.51
N LEU A 188 1.66 -15.50 13.19
CA LEU A 188 0.92 -14.44 13.87
C LEU A 188 -0.59 -14.75 13.87
N LEU A 189 -1.17 -15.11 12.72
CA LEU A 189 -2.57 -15.48 12.60
C LEU A 189 -2.91 -16.75 13.41
N SER A 190 -2.00 -17.73 13.47
CA SER A 190 -2.20 -18.97 14.20
C SER A 190 -2.12 -18.78 15.71
N TYR A 191 -1.11 -18.05 16.20
CA TYR A 191 -0.95 -17.79 17.64
C TYR A 191 -1.96 -16.78 18.20
N SER A 192 -2.55 -15.91 17.36
CA SER A 192 -3.61 -14.97 17.80
C SER A 192 -5.00 -15.59 17.76
N ASP A 193 -5.14 -16.85 17.31
CA ASP A 193 -6.39 -17.61 17.24
C ASP A 193 -7.54 -16.83 16.58
N VAL A 194 -7.26 -16.21 15.42
CA VAL A 194 -8.27 -15.47 14.69
C VAL A 194 -9.30 -16.40 14.10
N GLN A 195 -10.56 -16.22 14.50
CA GLN A 195 -11.72 -17.00 14.09
C GLN A 195 -12.81 -16.10 13.50
N SER A 196 -13.86 -16.70 12.96
CA SER A 196 -14.98 -16.03 12.31
C SER A 196 -15.85 -15.18 13.23
N ASN A 197 -15.78 -15.42 14.54
CA ASN A 197 -16.58 -14.72 15.56
C ASN A 197 -15.70 -14.01 16.59
N GLY A 198 -16.27 -13.06 17.30
CA GLY A 198 -15.63 -12.35 18.40
C GLY A 198 -14.92 -11.07 17.97
N LEU A 199 -14.39 -10.37 18.97
CA LEU A 199 -13.69 -9.10 18.81
C LEU A 199 -12.18 -9.32 18.81
N TYR A 200 -11.46 -8.74 17.84
CA TYR A 200 -10.01 -8.75 17.78
C TYR A 200 -9.47 -7.32 17.76
N ILE A 201 -8.33 -7.14 18.41
CA ILE A 201 -7.60 -5.87 18.43
C ILE A 201 -6.27 -6.07 17.73
N LEU A 202 -6.00 -5.23 16.75
CA LEU A 202 -4.72 -5.12 16.06
C LEU A 202 -4.14 -3.72 16.32
N TYR A 203 -2.86 -3.65 16.65
CA TYR A 203 -2.08 -2.42 16.55
C TYR A 203 -1.10 -2.55 15.37
N ASP A 204 -1.19 -1.62 14.42
CA ASP A 204 -0.32 -1.60 13.24
C ASP A 204 0.26 -0.20 13.03
N SER A 205 1.57 -0.07 13.19
CA SER A 205 2.28 1.21 13.03
C SER A 205 2.89 1.43 11.66
N GLY A 206 2.67 0.54 10.69
CA GLY A 206 3.21 0.80 9.37
C GLY A 206 3.47 -0.39 8.45
N SER A 207 2.50 -1.29 8.32
CA SER A 207 2.59 -2.44 7.40
C SER A 207 1.64 -2.35 6.20
N HIS A 208 1.21 -1.13 5.80
CA HIS A 208 0.23 -0.88 4.73
C HIS A 208 -1.10 -1.63 4.89
N GLY A 209 -1.42 -2.06 6.13
CA GLY A 209 -2.63 -2.80 6.45
C GLY A 209 -2.60 -4.28 6.07
N LEU A 210 -1.41 -4.86 5.84
CA LEU A 210 -1.27 -6.30 5.52
C LEU A 210 -1.83 -7.20 6.62
N PRO A 211 -1.49 -7.01 7.91
CA PRO A 211 -2.05 -7.84 8.97
C PRO A 211 -3.56 -7.66 9.13
N ALA A 212 -4.04 -6.42 9.02
CA ALA A 212 -5.48 -6.14 9.08
C ALA A 212 -6.23 -6.86 7.95
N ALA A 213 -5.69 -6.82 6.72
CA ALA A 213 -6.25 -7.56 5.58
C ALA A 213 -6.23 -9.07 5.82
N ALA A 214 -5.15 -9.62 6.38
CA ALA A 214 -5.00 -11.04 6.67
C ALA A 214 -5.97 -11.50 7.77
N MET A 215 -6.09 -10.74 8.87
CA MET A 215 -7.04 -11.03 9.95
C MET A 215 -8.48 -10.94 9.46
N LEU A 216 -8.83 -9.89 8.71
CA LEU A 216 -10.17 -9.73 8.16
C LEU A 216 -10.52 -10.84 7.17
N ASN A 217 -9.57 -11.27 6.33
CA ASN A 217 -9.74 -12.42 5.43
C ASN A 217 -10.01 -13.71 6.22
N ARG A 218 -9.37 -13.89 7.38
CA ARG A 218 -9.58 -15.08 8.23
C ARG A 218 -10.92 -15.03 8.97
N ILE A 219 -11.36 -13.84 9.38
CA ILE A 219 -12.69 -13.64 9.96
C ILE A 219 -13.77 -14.03 8.92
N GLY A 220 -13.56 -13.67 7.65
CA GLY A 220 -14.44 -14.05 6.54
C GLY A 220 -15.65 -13.13 6.37
N SER A 221 -16.43 -13.35 5.30
CA SER A 221 -17.69 -12.67 5.02
C SER A 221 -18.86 -13.36 5.72
N ASN A 222 -19.96 -12.65 5.93
CA ASN A 222 -21.20 -13.14 6.54
C ASN A 222 -20.99 -13.77 7.93
N THR A 223 -20.14 -13.14 8.75
CA THR A 223 -19.81 -13.57 10.11
C THR A 223 -19.99 -12.43 11.10
N GLU A 224 -19.92 -12.72 12.39
CA GLU A 224 -20.10 -11.71 13.46
C GLU A 224 -18.78 -11.12 13.99
N GLY A 225 -17.65 -11.60 13.49
CA GLY A 225 -16.34 -11.16 13.99
C GLY A 225 -16.02 -9.71 13.61
N HIS A 226 -15.46 -8.95 14.54
CA HIS A 226 -15.06 -7.56 14.37
C HIS A 226 -13.56 -7.40 14.59
N LEU A 227 -12.96 -6.47 13.85
CA LEU A 227 -11.55 -6.12 13.98
C LEU A 227 -11.39 -4.62 14.25
N ILE A 228 -10.81 -4.28 15.39
CA ILE A 228 -10.37 -2.91 15.69
C ILE A 228 -8.90 -2.81 15.33
N ASN A 229 -8.61 -2.01 14.30
CA ASN A 229 -7.26 -1.70 13.87
C ASN A 229 -6.82 -0.35 14.42
N LEU A 230 -5.95 -0.38 15.42
CA LEU A 230 -5.39 0.78 16.08
C LEU A 230 -4.12 1.23 15.37
N HIS A 231 -4.02 2.51 15.07
CA HIS A 231 -2.85 3.10 14.41
C HIS A 231 -2.37 4.37 15.14
N PRO A 232 -1.06 4.68 15.14
CA PRO A 232 -0.52 5.88 15.80
C PRO A 232 -0.70 7.16 15.00
N GLY A 233 -0.80 7.07 13.67
CA GLY A 233 -0.87 8.21 12.75
C GLY A 233 -2.23 8.89 12.67
N ASN A 234 -2.33 9.95 11.89
CA ASN A 234 -3.59 10.66 11.64
C ASN A 234 -4.53 9.84 10.75
N GLU A 235 -3.99 9.08 9.81
CA GLU A 235 -4.74 8.24 8.89
C GLU A 235 -4.25 6.79 8.94
N PRO A 236 -5.16 5.80 8.82
CA PRO A 236 -4.81 4.40 8.79
C PRO A 236 -4.17 4.03 7.46
N GLN A 237 -3.24 3.10 7.47
CA GLN A 237 -2.70 2.49 6.27
C GLN A 237 -3.62 1.36 5.80
N VAL A 238 -4.32 1.57 4.68
CA VAL A 238 -5.37 0.66 4.19
C VAL A 238 -5.14 0.15 2.78
N ALA A 239 -3.94 0.36 2.23
CA ALA A 239 -3.66 0.04 0.83
C ALA A 239 -3.92 -1.44 0.49
N LEU A 240 -3.46 -2.36 1.33
CA LEU A 240 -3.62 -3.80 1.11
C LEU A 240 -5.03 -4.29 1.49
N ILE A 241 -5.70 -3.64 2.43
CA ILE A 241 -7.10 -3.91 2.75
C ILE A 241 -7.98 -3.62 1.52
N ASN A 242 -7.79 -2.45 0.92
CA ASN A 242 -8.52 -2.06 -0.28
C ASN A 242 -8.21 -2.98 -1.47
N ALA A 243 -6.97 -3.44 -1.58
CA ALA A 243 -6.55 -4.33 -2.67
C ALA A 243 -7.16 -5.74 -2.59
N MET A 244 -7.68 -6.15 -1.45
CA MET A 244 -8.36 -7.44 -1.29
C MET A 244 -9.77 -7.48 -1.89
N ASN A 245 -10.36 -6.32 -2.23
CA ASN A 245 -11.75 -6.21 -2.73
C ASN A 245 -12.77 -6.89 -1.81
N PHE A 246 -12.64 -6.75 -0.50
CA PHE A 246 -13.60 -7.34 0.44
C PHE A 246 -15.01 -6.84 0.19
N PRO A 247 -16.05 -7.66 0.37
CA PRO A 247 -17.44 -7.22 0.39
C PRO A 247 -17.64 -6.08 1.40
N LYS A 248 -18.60 -5.20 1.11
CA LYS A 248 -18.86 -4.04 1.97
C LYS A 248 -19.20 -4.46 3.40
N GLU A 249 -20.00 -5.49 3.56
CA GLU A 249 -20.38 -6.06 4.87
C GLU A 249 -19.13 -6.45 5.68
N GLN A 250 -18.17 -7.12 5.08
CA GLN A 250 -16.92 -7.51 5.73
C GLN A 250 -16.03 -6.31 6.04
N SER A 251 -15.95 -5.34 5.14
CA SER A 251 -15.19 -4.10 5.33
C SER A 251 -15.76 -3.21 6.45
N ASP A 252 -17.08 -3.20 6.62
CA ASP A 252 -17.77 -2.41 7.66
C ASP A 252 -17.47 -2.93 9.07
N ARG A 253 -17.07 -4.19 9.23
CA ARG A 253 -16.64 -4.80 10.51
C ARG A 253 -15.19 -4.49 10.88
N LEU A 254 -14.45 -3.78 10.01
CA LEU A 254 -13.12 -3.26 10.30
C LEU A 254 -13.19 -1.80 10.75
N LEU A 255 -12.82 -1.56 11.99
CA LEU A 255 -12.78 -0.23 12.58
C LEU A 255 -11.34 0.27 12.65
N ASN A 256 -10.96 1.15 11.72
CA ASN A 256 -9.66 1.83 11.76
C ASN A 256 -9.75 3.04 12.67
N VAL A 257 -8.97 3.06 13.76
CA VAL A 257 -9.07 4.04 14.83
C VAL A 257 -7.69 4.48 15.31
N ASN A 258 -7.51 5.76 15.56
CA ASN A 258 -6.29 6.26 16.17
C ASN A 258 -6.21 5.81 17.64
N ILE A 259 -5.06 5.21 18.04
CA ILE A 259 -4.87 4.67 19.40
C ILE A 259 -5.05 5.73 20.50
N TYR A 260 -4.55 6.95 20.29
CA TYR A 260 -4.67 8.03 21.27
C TYR A 260 -6.12 8.51 21.43
N GLY A 261 -6.85 8.58 20.30
CA GLY A 261 -8.28 8.86 20.29
C GLY A 261 -9.09 7.80 21.02
N PHE A 262 -8.78 6.53 20.75
CA PHE A 262 -9.42 5.38 21.39
C PHE A 262 -9.21 5.36 22.91
N LEU A 263 -7.96 5.41 23.37
CA LEU A 263 -7.62 5.39 24.79
C LEU A 263 -8.21 6.61 25.52
N ARG A 264 -8.14 7.79 24.90
CA ARG A 264 -8.73 9.01 25.46
C ARG A 264 -10.24 8.88 25.64
N LEU A 265 -10.94 8.38 24.61
CA LEU A 265 -12.38 8.23 24.66
C LEU A 265 -12.81 7.18 25.69
N TYR A 266 -12.08 6.09 25.76
CA TYR A 266 -12.34 5.02 26.73
C TYR A 266 -12.19 5.48 28.19
N TYR A 267 -11.06 6.14 28.52
CA TYR A 267 -10.77 6.52 29.91
C TYR A 267 -11.41 7.83 30.37
N GLN A 268 -11.65 8.78 29.47
CA GLN A 268 -12.17 10.11 29.82
C GLN A 268 -13.65 10.29 29.49
N GLY A 269 -14.23 9.44 28.68
CA GLY A 269 -15.60 9.52 28.22
C GLY A 269 -15.83 10.56 27.11
N THR A 270 -16.96 10.45 26.44
CA THR A 270 -17.31 11.24 25.24
C THR A 270 -17.51 12.72 25.57
N SER A 271 -18.14 13.04 26.70
CA SER A 271 -18.40 14.43 27.12
C SER A 271 -17.12 15.20 27.36
N ALA A 272 -16.17 14.63 28.13
CA ALA A 272 -14.90 15.28 28.43
C ALA A 272 -14.03 15.50 27.17
N VAL A 273 -14.11 14.57 26.22
CA VAL A 273 -13.38 14.70 24.94
C VAL A 273 -13.98 15.80 24.07
N LEU A 274 -15.31 15.86 23.97
CA LEU A 274 -16.03 16.91 23.23
C LEU A 274 -15.78 18.29 23.81
N ASP A 275 -15.80 18.43 25.14
CA ASP A 275 -15.53 19.69 25.85
C ASP A 275 -14.09 20.21 25.55
N LYS A 276 -13.08 19.30 25.54
CA LYS A 276 -11.72 19.66 25.20
C LYS A 276 -11.60 20.11 23.73
N ILE A 277 -12.29 19.43 22.81
CA ILE A 277 -12.32 19.81 21.39
C ILE A 277 -12.98 21.18 21.21
N SER A 278 -14.10 21.42 21.89
CA SER A 278 -14.79 22.70 21.85
C SER A 278 -13.94 23.84 22.39
N LYS A 279 -13.26 23.63 23.52
CA LYS A 279 -12.33 24.62 24.11
C LYS A 279 -11.14 24.89 23.18
N LYS A 280 -10.57 23.86 22.56
CA LYS A 280 -9.47 24.03 21.60
C LYS A 280 -9.92 24.83 20.37
N ALA A 281 -11.07 24.47 19.77
CA ALA A 281 -11.62 25.19 18.61
C ALA A 281 -11.93 26.67 18.96
N TYR A 282 -12.41 26.96 20.15
CA TYR A 282 -12.63 28.31 20.65
C TYR A 282 -11.33 29.09 20.78
N ASN A 283 -10.29 28.50 21.39
CA ASN A 283 -8.98 29.13 21.53
C ASN A 283 -8.29 29.37 20.17
N ASP A 284 -8.39 28.41 19.25
CA ASP A 284 -7.83 28.55 17.90
C ASP A 284 -8.52 29.69 17.12
N ASN A 285 -9.83 29.86 17.29
CA ASN A 285 -10.56 30.98 16.69
C ASN A 285 -10.16 32.33 17.32
N ILE A 286 -9.98 32.41 18.63
CA ILE A 286 -9.48 33.62 19.30
C ILE A 286 -8.08 33.97 18.77
N ASN A 287 -7.20 32.99 18.67
CA ASN A 287 -5.84 33.21 18.17
C ASN A 287 -5.81 33.67 16.70
N LYS A 288 -6.71 33.16 15.86
CA LYS A 288 -6.89 33.64 14.49
C LYS A 288 -7.37 35.09 14.46
N ILE A 289 -8.35 35.45 15.30
CA ILE A 289 -8.87 36.80 15.40
C ILE A 289 -7.78 37.79 15.88
N LYS A 290 -6.98 37.39 16.89
CA LYS A 290 -5.85 38.21 17.37
C LYS A 290 -4.79 38.41 16.29
N LYS A 291 -4.43 37.35 15.51
CA LYS A 291 -3.48 37.48 14.38
C LYS A 291 -4.00 38.43 13.29
N VAL A 292 -5.30 38.38 12.97
CA VAL A 292 -5.91 39.29 11.98
C VAL A 292 -5.90 40.72 12.48
N LYS A 293 -6.17 40.95 13.77
CA LYS A 293 -6.12 42.31 14.36
C LYS A 293 -4.69 42.86 14.34
N ASN A 294 -3.69 42.08 14.78
CA ASN A 294 -2.30 42.52 14.77
C ASN A 294 -1.80 42.79 13.34
N ASN A 295 -2.22 42.01 12.35
CA ASN A 295 -1.86 42.26 10.94
C ASN A 295 -2.56 43.54 10.38
N ASN A 296 -3.77 43.83 10.83
CA ASN A 296 -4.45 45.08 10.43
C ASN A 296 -3.84 46.31 11.10
N GLU A 297 -3.48 46.23 12.39
CA GLU A 297 -2.77 47.30 13.10
C GLU A 297 -1.39 47.55 12.47
N LEU A 298 -0.62 46.50 12.11
CA LEU A 298 0.65 46.64 11.42
C LEU A 298 0.50 47.26 10.02
N ASN A 299 -0.55 46.90 9.28
CA ASN A 299 -0.84 47.48 7.96
C ASN A 299 -1.30 48.95 8.06
N ASP A 300 -2.00 49.30 9.14
CA ASP A 300 -2.40 50.70 9.38
C ASP A 300 -1.21 51.59 9.84
N GLU A 301 -0.29 51.04 10.64
CA GLU A 301 0.98 51.70 10.99
C GLU A 301 1.90 51.88 9.77
N ILE A 302 1.97 50.88 8.87
CA ILE A 302 2.71 50.98 7.61
C ILE A 302 2.08 52.03 6.69
N LYS A 303 0.74 52.09 6.60
CA LYS A 303 0.04 53.15 5.83
C LYS A 303 0.21 54.53 6.43
N HIS A 304 0.29 54.66 7.76
CA HIS A 304 0.57 55.93 8.43
C HIS A 304 2.01 56.38 8.21
N SER A 305 2.98 55.49 8.32
CA SER A 305 4.39 55.77 8.06
C SER A 305 4.70 56.08 6.58
N MET A 306 3.90 55.50 5.65
CA MET A 306 3.99 55.86 4.23
C MET A 306 3.31 57.19 3.90
N LYS A 307 2.33 57.66 4.69
CA LYS A 307 1.75 59.02 4.53
C LYS A 307 2.64 60.09 5.10
N GLU A 308 3.39 59.85 6.15
CA GLU A 308 4.36 60.82 6.71
C GLU A 308 5.62 60.96 5.85
N LYS A 309 6.00 59.94 5.06
CA LYS A 309 7.17 60.01 4.15
C LYS A 309 6.87 60.64 2.76
N ASN A 310 5.62 60.94 2.45
CA ASN A 310 5.23 61.56 1.17
C ASN A 310 5.09 63.07 1.23
N LEU A 311 5.63 63.76 2.25
CA LEU A 311 5.65 65.22 2.36
C LEU A 311 7.00 65.88 2.06
N ASP A 312 8.07 65.12 1.94
CA ASP A 312 9.38 65.64 1.52
C ASP A 312 9.96 64.64 0.48
N ASP A 313 10.07 65.04 -0.75
CA ASP A 313 10.85 64.54 -1.87
C ASP A 313 10.02 64.22 -3.14
N ASN A 314 9.64 65.27 -3.85
CA ASN A 314 9.55 65.25 -5.30
C ASN A 314 10.98 65.48 -5.83
N GLU A 315 11.57 64.46 -6.37
CA GLU A 315 12.55 64.35 -7.43
C GLU A 315 13.49 63.17 -7.25
N LEU A 316 13.58 62.40 -8.27
CA LEU A 316 14.41 61.19 -8.57
C LEU A 316 13.83 59.82 -8.24
N ASN A 317 13.59 59.13 -9.36
CA ASN A 317 13.69 57.71 -9.61
C ASN A 317 12.43 56.99 -10.07
N ASP A 318 12.21 57.09 -11.37
CA ASP A 318 11.29 56.23 -12.15
C ASP A 318 11.87 54.86 -12.56
N GLU A 319 13.05 54.48 -12.08
CA GLU A 319 13.69 53.21 -12.53
C GLU A 319 13.76 52.07 -11.55
N ILE A 320 13.26 52.19 -10.31
CA ILE A 320 13.32 51.11 -9.31
C ILE A 320 11.97 50.45 -9.01
N LYS A 321 10.87 50.91 -9.62
CA LYS A 321 9.52 50.41 -9.35
C LYS A 321 9.11 49.12 -10.14
N HIS A 322 9.92 48.62 -11.04
CA HIS A 322 9.54 47.45 -11.88
C HIS A 322 10.16 46.11 -11.52
N LYS A 323 10.98 46.03 -10.46
CA LYS A 323 11.64 44.74 -10.11
C LYS A 323 11.32 44.16 -8.73
N ALA A 324 10.57 44.86 -7.89
CA ALA A 324 10.24 44.37 -6.53
C ALA A 324 8.80 43.85 -6.33
N ASN A 325 7.93 43.97 -7.34
CA ASN A 325 6.51 43.56 -7.22
C ASN A 325 6.13 42.26 -7.94
N SER A 326 7.08 41.59 -8.60
CA SER A 326 6.78 40.31 -9.29
C SER A 326 6.98 39.08 -8.44
N ASP A 327 7.78 39.12 -7.38
CA ASP A 327 8.15 37.89 -6.64
C ASP A 327 7.35 37.66 -5.36
N ILE A 328 6.65 38.67 -4.84
CA ILE A 328 5.83 38.53 -3.61
C ILE A 328 4.34 38.23 -3.92
N VAL A 329 3.88 38.45 -5.13
CA VAL A 329 2.46 38.23 -5.50
C VAL A 329 2.21 36.81 -6.00
N ASN A 330 3.25 36.06 -6.39
CA ASN A 330 3.10 34.69 -6.90
C ASN A 330 3.09 33.60 -5.82
N GLU A 331 3.64 33.81 -4.63
CA GLU A 331 3.58 32.82 -3.53
C GLU A 331 2.29 32.86 -2.70
N LEU A 332 1.48 33.89 -2.79
CA LEU A 332 0.22 34.02 -2.03
C LEU A 332 -1.04 33.62 -2.80
N ASN A 333 -0.93 33.28 -4.09
CA ASN A 333 -2.09 32.95 -4.94
C ASN A 333 -2.33 31.44 -5.19
N GLU A 334 -1.44 30.56 -4.77
CA GLU A 334 -1.66 29.10 -4.94
C GLU A 334 -2.46 28.43 -3.82
N ASP A 335 -2.50 28.98 -2.62
CA ASP A 335 -3.22 28.38 -1.48
C ASP A 335 -4.71 28.76 -1.37
N VAL A 336 -5.24 29.63 -2.25
CA VAL A 336 -6.64 30.11 -2.18
C VAL A 336 -7.56 29.51 -3.25
N LYS A 337 -7.06 28.69 -4.17
CA LYS A 337 -7.88 28.18 -5.30
C LYS A 337 -8.66 26.89 -5.04
N HIS A 338 -8.66 26.33 -3.85
CA HIS A 338 -9.39 25.06 -3.59
C HIS A 338 -10.57 25.13 -2.62
N SER A 339 -11.13 26.31 -2.36
CA SER A 339 -12.32 26.38 -1.49
C SER A 339 -13.20 27.60 -1.76
N THR A 340 -13.78 27.73 -2.96
CA THR A 340 -15.03 28.50 -3.11
C THR A 340 -15.72 28.16 -4.42
N ASN A 341 -16.75 27.35 -4.36
CA ASN A 341 -17.87 27.43 -5.29
C ASN A 341 -19.16 27.55 -4.49
N GLY A 342 -19.83 28.68 -4.68
CA GLY A 342 -21.27 28.78 -4.47
C GLY A 342 -21.72 29.84 -3.47
N SER A 343 -22.14 30.96 -4.01
CA SER A 343 -23.36 31.69 -3.68
C SER A 343 -23.26 33.15 -3.27
N LEU A 344 -23.62 33.99 -4.28
CA LEU A 344 -24.45 35.19 -4.23
C LEU A 344 -24.24 36.29 -3.16
N LYS A 345 -23.82 37.45 -3.69
CA LYS A 345 -23.79 38.77 -3.07
C LYS A 345 -25.14 39.21 -2.53
N ARG A 346 -25.16 39.68 -1.29
CA ARG A 346 -26.06 40.76 -0.83
C ARG A 346 -25.28 41.73 0.04
N LYS A 347 -25.20 43.01 -0.41
CA LYS A 347 -24.81 44.17 0.38
C LYS A 347 -25.82 44.37 1.51
N ARG A 348 -25.34 44.55 2.73
CA ARG A 348 -26.11 45.17 3.81
C ARG A 348 -25.22 46.07 4.66
N ASN A 349 -25.79 47.22 4.92
CA ASN A 349 -25.27 48.39 5.58
C ASN A 349 -24.76 48.14 7.01
N GLU A 350 -23.72 48.87 7.34
CA GLU A 350 -23.27 49.10 8.71
C GLU A 350 -24.35 49.80 9.50
N SER A 351 -24.79 49.23 10.58
CA SER A 351 -25.07 49.84 11.88
C SER A 351 -25.51 48.77 12.86
N ASP A 352 -24.97 48.86 14.05
CA ASP A 352 -25.49 48.39 15.31
C ASP A 352 -25.27 46.95 15.81
N LYS A 353 -24.65 46.93 16.95
CA LYS A 353 -24.88 46.05 18.11
C LYS A 353 -23.99 44.84 18.27
N CYS A 354 -23.09 45.03 19.20
CA CYS A 354 -22.62 43.97 20.10
C CYS A 354 -23.76 42.99 20.42
N LYS A 355 -23.87 41.88 19.64
CA LYS A 355 -24.75 40.76 19.93
C LYS A 355 -23.91 39.60 20.28
N SER A 356 -24.15 39.07 21.47
CA SER A 356 -23.72 37.76 22.01
C SER A 356 -23.32 36.77 20.93
N ALA A 357 -22.07 36.33 20.98
CA ALA A 357 -21.55 35.27 20.12
C ALA A 357 -22.47 34.05 20.26
N LYS A 358 -23.34 33.84 19.29
CA LYS A 358 -24.13 32.60 19.21
C LYS A 358 -23.12 31.48 19.01
N PHE A 359 -23.02 30.59 19.98
CA PHE A 359 -22.30 29.34 19.91
C PHE A 359 -22.76 28.56 18.65
N THR A 360 -22.01 28.61 17.58
CA THR A 360 -22.22 27.67 16.48
C THR A 360 -21.81 26.29 16.99
N PRO A 361 -22.70 25.29 16.91
CA PRO A 361 -22.35 23.97 17.39
C PRO A 361 -21.10 23.46 16.67
N VAL A 362 -20.07 23.14 17.44
CA VAL A 362 -18.81 22.61 16.92
C VAL A 362 -19.11 21.31 16.17
N LYS A 363 -18.84 21.26 14.88
CA LYS A 363 -19.04 20.05 14.08
C LYS A 363 -18.23 18.91 14.71
N LYS A 364 -18.92 17.80 15.02
CA LYS A 364 -18.28 16.60 15.56
C LYS A 364 -17.18 16.13 14.59
N PRO A 365 -15.98 15.81 15.07
CA PRO A 365 -14.89 15.33 14.23
C PRO A 365 -15.26 14.04 13.49
N LYS A 366 -14.82 13.88 12.25
CA LYS A 366 -15.12 12.70 11.41
C LYS A 366 -14.64 11.36 12.03
N TRP A 367 -13.59 11.41 12.85
CA TRP A 367 -13.03 10.21 13.49
C TRP A 367 -13.86 9.72 14.71
N LEU A 368 -14.64 10.60 15.33
CA LEU A 368 -15.35 10.32 16.57
C LEU A 368 -16.37 9.16 16.48
N PRO A 369 -17.24 9.05 15.46
CA PRO A 369 -18.22 7.97 15.39
C PRO A 369 -17.58 6.57 15.35
N LYS A 370 -16.53 6.37 14.55
CA LYS A 370 -15.83 5.09 14.48
C LYS A 370 -15.09 4.77 15.78
N THR A 371 -14.51 5.78 16.43
CA THR A 371 -13.84 5.60 17.71
C THR A 371 -14.84 5.25 18.82
N GLN A 372 -16.01 5.88 18.82
CA GLN A 372 -17.08 5.54 19.74
C GLN A 372 -17.56 4.10 19.56
N GLN A 373 -17.79 3.69 18.31
CA GLN A 373 -18.18 2.32 17.99
C GLN A 373 -17.13 1.30 18.47
N ALA A 374 -15.83 1.60 18.33
CA ALA A 374 -14.76 0.74 18.83
C ALA A 374 -14.75 0.65 20.35
N VAL A 375 -15.00 1.77 21.05
CA VAL A 375 -15.13 1.80 22.53
C VAL A 375 -16.36 1.03 22.99
N ASP A 376 -17.48 1.17 22.30
CA ASP A 376 -18.73 0.47 22.64
C ASP A 376 -18.58 -1.05 22.49
N LEU A 377 -17.88 -1.52 21.42
CA LEU A 377 -17.57 -2.93 21.23
C LEU A 377 -16.72 -3.49 22.39
N VAL A 378 -15.67 -2.77 22.80
CA VAL A 378 -14.79 -3.21 23.89
C VAL A 378 -15.48 -3.17 25.26
N ASN A 379 -16.43 -2.24 25.47
CA ASN A 379 -17.27 -2.20 26.67
C ASN A 379 -18.28 -3.36 26.69
N GLY A 380 -18.79 -3.75 25.53
CA GLY A 380 -19.72 -4.87 25.38
C GLY A 380 -19.08 -6.24 25.55
N SER A 381 -17.84 -6.40 25.10
CA SER A 381 -17.11 -7.68 25.19
C SER A 381 -15.60 -7.47 25.15
N LYS A 382 -14.86 -8.27 25.91
CA LYS A 382 -13.41 -8.30 25.84
C LYS A 382 -12.93 -8.93 24.52
N ALA A 383 -11.76 -8.48 24.03
CA ALA A 383 -11.16 -9.03 22.82
C ALA A 383 -10.78 -10.50 23.00
N ARG A 384 -10.97 -11.29 21.95
CA ARG A 384 -10.57 -12.71 21.88
C ARG A 384 -9.11 -12.90 21.48
N GLY A 385 -8.51 -11.88 20.87
CA GLY A 385 -7.09 -11.89 20.50
C GLY A 385 -6.56 -10.48 20.35
N LEU A 386 -5.28 -10.31 20.69
CA LEU A 386 -4.54 -9.05 20.56
C LEU A 386 -3.31 -9.29 19.70
N VAL A 387 -3.18 -8.50 18.65
CA VAL A 387 -2.01 -8.52 17.74
C VAL A 387 -1.35 -7.15 17.74
N ILE A 388 -0.03 -7.13 17.90
CA ILE A 388 0.77 -5.89 17.90
C ILE A 388 1.88 -6.02 16.87
N ILE A 389 1.88 -5.14 15.88
CA ILE A 389 2.95 -5.00 14.88
C ILE A 389 3.49 -3.59 14.99
N ALA A 390 4.54 -3.44 15.77
CA ALA A 390 5.10 -2.15 16.11
C ALA A 390 6.47 -1.96 15.46
N ARG A 391 6.71 -0.75 14.97
CA ARG A 391 8.06 -0.25 14.63
C ARG A 391 8.73 0.38 15.85
N GLU A 392 7.92 0.92 16.75
CA GLU A 392 8.29 1.46 18.05
C GLU A 392 8.43 0.33 19.09
N HIS A 393 9.01 0.69 20.25
CA HIS A 393 9.14 -0.26 21.36
C HIS A 393 7.78 -0.77 21.84
N PRO A 394 7.53 -2.08 21.84
CA PRO A 394 6.17 -2.62 22.01
C PRO A 394 5.67 -2.64 23.47
N LEU A 395 6.53 -2.45 24.46
CA LEU A 395 6.17 -2.59 25.88
C LEU A 395 5.05 -1.66 26.32
N ASN A 396 5.12 -0.38 25.96
CA ASN A 396 4.09 0.59 26.33
C ASN A 396 2.76 0.29 25.64
N ILE A 397 2.82 -0.19 24.41
CA ILE A 397 1.65 -0.52 23.59
C ILE A 397 0.94 -1.74 24.18
N VAL A 398 1.67 -2.82 24.46
CA VAL A 398 1.07 -4.02 25.06
C VAL A 398 0.52 -3.74 26.44
N THR A 399 1.22 -2.95 27.26
CA THR A 399 0.75 -2.57 28.61
C THR A 399 -0.56 -1.77 28.53
N ALA A 400 -0.71 -0.88 27.54
CA ALA A 400 -1.93 -0.10 27.35
C ALA A 400 -3.09 -0.91 26.78
N LEU A 401 -2.81 -1.95 25.98
CA LEU A 401 -3.83 -2.72 25.26
C LEU A 401 -4.23 -4.03 25.95
N LEU A 402 -3.38 -4.59 26.80
CA LEU A 402 -3.64 -5.82 27.51
C LEU A 402 -4.95 -5.80 28.35
N PRO A 403 -5.35 -4.67 28.99
CA PRO A 403 -6.62 -4.58 29.75
C PRO A 403 -7.88 -4.80 28.90
N PHE A 404 -7.80 -4.67 27.58
CA PHE A 404 -8.90 -4.91 26.64
C PHE A 404 -9.02 -6.37 26.22
N LEU A 405 -7.98 -7.17 26.45
CA LEU A 405 -7.97 -8.60 26.17
C LEU A 405 -8.75 -9.37 27.23
N GLY A 406 -9.48 -10.39 26.84
CA GLY A 406 -10.18 -11.28 27.75
C GLY A 406 -9.23 -12.24 28.47
N PRO A 407 -9.61 -12.76 29.65
CA PRO A 407 -8.84 -13.80 30.34
C PRO A 407 -8.75 -15.06 29.48
N SER A 408 -7.63 -15.77 29.59
CA SER A 408 -7.28 -16.97 28.80
C SER A 408 -7.22 -16.75 27.29
N ARG A 409 -7.08 -15.48 26.86
CA ARG A 409 -6.97 -15.12 25.44
C ARG A 409 -5.54 -14.84 25.03
N PRO A 410 -5.17 -15.21 23.78
CA PRO A 410 -3.83 -15.03 23.26
C PRO A 410 -3.52 -13.58 22.89
N PHE A 411 -2.26 -13.21 23.04
CA PHE A 411 -1.69 -12.05 22.40
C PHE A 411 -0.42 -12.44 21.63
N VAL A 412 -0.14 -11.72 20.53
CA VAL A 412 1.05 -11.90 19.71
C VAL A 412 1.64 -10.54 19.37
N ILE A 413 2.94 -10.40 19.56
CA ILE A 413 3.69 -9.17 19.27
C ILE A 413 4.75 -9.52 18.23
N TYR A 414 4.76 -8.78 17.14
CA TYR A 414 5.81 -8.84 16.12
C TYR A 414 6.70 -7.62 16.20
N HIS A 415 8.00 -7.83 16.09
CA HIS A 415 8.99 -6.77 15.93
C HIS A 415 10.15 -7.26 15.06
N VAL A 416 10.75 -6.34 14.28
CA VAL A 416 11.89 -6.66 13.41
C VAL A 416 13.13 -7.08 14.22
N HIS A 417 13.35 -6.43 15.37
CA HIS A 417 14.48 -6.66 16.26
C HIS A 417 14.08 -7.49 17.49
N ARG A 418 15.01 -8.29 18.00
CA ARG A 418 14.80 -9.16 19.15
C ARG A 418 14.78 -8.43 20.47
N GLU A 419 15.62 -7.41 20.62
CA GLU A 419 15.90 -6.73 21.88
C GLU A 419 14.65 -6.11 22.52
N PRO A 420 13.79 -5.33 21.79
CA PRO A 420 12.56 -4.79 22.34
C PRO A 420 11.58 -5.86 22.82
N LEU A 421 11.56 -7.02 22.13
CA LEU A 421 10.70 -8.14 22.53
C LEU A 421 11.27 -8.87 23.76
N LEU A 422 12.58 -8.94 23.93
CA LEU A 422 13.20 -9.54 25.10
C LEU A 422 12.91 -8.71 26.36
N GLU A 423 13.04 -7.38 26.30
CA GLU A 423 12.67 -6.48 27.37
C GLU A 423 11.18 -6.59 27.72
N THR A 424 10.34 -6.63 26.70
CA THR A 424 8.90 -6.84 26.87
C THR A 424 8.59 -8.19 27.52
N TYR A 425 9.26 -9.26 27.10
CA TYR A 425 9.16 -10.60 27.70
C TYR A 425 9.50 -10.59 29.18
N MET A 426 10.65 -10.00 29.55
CA MET A 426 11.08 -9.94 30.95
C MET A 426 10.11 -9.15 31.82
N THR A 427 9.62 -8.01 31.34
CA THR A 427 8.65 -7.19 32.06
C THR A 427 7.30 -7.90 32.23
N LEU A 428 6.81 -8.54 31.19
CA LEU A 428 5.53 -9.29 31.27
C LEU A 428 5.67 -10.50 32.19
N LYS A 429 6.81 -11.21 32.18
CA LYS A 429 7.08 -12.32 33.10
C LYS A 429 7.08 -11.90 34.57
N GLN A 430 7.62 -10.72 34.86
CA GLN A 430 7.61 -10.16 36.23
C GLN A 430 6.20 -9.82 36.73
N LYS A 431 5.29 -9.39 35.83
CA LYS A 431 3.92 -9.03 36.21
C LYS A 431 3.03 -10.21 36.58
N GLN A 432 3.42 -11.43 36.27
CA GLN A 432 2.75 -12.70 36.60
C GLN A 432 1.27 -12.81 36.18
N ASN A 433 0.78 -11.90 35.34
CA ASN A 433 -0.58 -11.90 34.82
C ASN A 433 -0.68 -12.52 33.43
N VAL A 434 0.42 -13.04 32.91
CA VAL A 434 0.51 -13.72 31.59
C VAL A 434 1.26 -15.04 31.72
N ILE A 435 0.84 -16.02 30.95
CA ILE A 435 1.43 -17.37 30.93
C ILE A 435 1.84 -17.78 29.54
N ASN A 436 2.61 -18.86 29.46
CA ASN A 436 3.07 -19.49 28.20
C ASN A 436 3.77 -18.48 27.26
N LEU A 437 4.58 -17.57 27.85
CA LEU A 437 5.37 -16.62 27.08
C LEU A 437 6.41 -17.37 26.23
N LYS A 438 6.38 -17.13 24.92
CA LYS A 438 7.33 -17.69 23.96
C LYS A 438 7.88 -16.58 23.06
N LEU A 439 9.20 -16.46 23.03
CA LEU A 439 9.93 -15.59 22.09
C LEU A 439 10.62 -16.48 21.06
N PHE A 440 10.31 -16.28 19.79
CA PHE A 440 10.80 -17.13 18.71
C PHE A 440 10.92 -16.39 17.39
N SER A 441 11.65 -16.98 16.46
CA SER A 441 11.77 -16.54 15.08
C SER A 441 11.71 -17.76 14.16
N ASN A 442 11.38 -17.53 12.89
CA ASN A 442 11.28 -18.58 11.90
C ASN A 442 12.51 -18.61 11.00
N PHE A 443 12.91 -19.80 10.61
CA PHE A 443 13.83 -19.99 9.52
C PHE A 443 13.05 -20.33 8.24
N LEU A 444 13.26 -19.55 7.18
CA LEU A 444 12.71 -19.79 5.84
C LEU A 444 13.79 -19.55 4.81
N ARG A 445 14.01 -20.50 3.94
CA ARG A 445 14.94 -20.36 2.83
C ARG A 445 14.32 -20.82 1.53
N SER A 446 14.35 -19.96 0.52
CA SER A 446 13.90 -20.29 -0.82
C SER A 446 14.99 -21.06 -1.56
N TYR A 447 14.57 -22.00 -2.40
CA TYR A 447 15.45 -22.77 -3.27
C TYR A 447 15.05 -22.56 -4.72
N GLN A 448 16.06 -22.45 -5.58
CA GLN A 448 15.90 -22.58 -7.01
C GLN A 448 15.94 -24.06 -7.35
N VAL A 449 14.88 -24.58 -7.93
CA VAL A 449 14.78 -25.98 -8.38
C VAL A 449 14.84 -25.97 -9.90
N LEU A 450 15.91 -26.54 -10.45
CA LEU A 450 16.13 -26.77 -11.86
C LEU A 450 16.56 -28.22 -12.07
N PRO A 451 16.38 -28.81 -13.26
CA PRO A 451 16.93 -30.13 -13.57
C PRO A 451 18.43 -30.19 -13.20
N ASP A 452 18.81 -31.19 -12.43
CA ASP A 452 20.16 -31.47 -11.95
C ASP A 452 20.86 -30.34 -11.18
N ARG A 453 20.14 -29.28 -10.83
CA ARG A 453 20.69 -28.08 -10.11
C ARG A 453 19.70 -27.49 -9.16
N THR A 454 19.53 -28.11 -8.01
CA THR A 454 18.80 -27.52 -6.88
C THR A 454 19.80 -26.84 -5.94
N HIS A 455 19.63 -25.55 -5.73
CA HIS A 455 20.44 -24.79 -4.79
C HIS A 455 19.61 -23.67 -4.11
N PRO A 456 20.02 -23.22 -2.92
CA PRO A 456 19.37 -22.06 -2.29
C PRO A 456 19.42 -20.82 -3.18
N ASP A 457 18.36 -20.01 -3.14
CA ASP A 457 18.39 -18.69 -3.77
C ASP A 457 19.51 -17.85 -3.17
N ILE A 458 20.24 -17.13 -4.02
CA ILE A 458 21.34 -16.26 -3.59
C ILE A 458 20.80 -15.03 -2.84
N LEU A 459 19.69 -14.46 -3.38
CA LEU A 459 19.01 -13.33 -2.75
C LEU A 459 17.93 -13.86 -1.80
N THR A 460 18.26 -13.93 -0.54
CA THR A 460 17.33 -14.31 0.54
C THR A 460 17.14 -13.13 1.51
N SER A 461 15.96 -13.02 2.10
CA SER A 461 15.76 -12.13 3.23
C SER A 461 16.35 -12.76 4.49
N ASP A 462 17.20 -12.03 5.20
CA ASP A 462 17.94 -12.55 6.35
C ASP A 462 17.03 -12.95 7.50
N THR A 463 16.07 -12.11 7.87
CA THR A 463 15.18 -12.37 9.00
C THR A 463 13.71 -12.17 8.62
N GLY A 464 12.83 -12.99 9.21
CA GLY A 464 11.38 -12.79 9.19
C GLY A 464 10.88 -11.99 10.38
N GLY A 465 11.79 -11.34 11.14
CA GLY A 465 11.50 -10.72 12.42
C GLY A 465 11.33 -11.75 13.55
N TYR A 466 10.85 -11.25 14.68
CA TYR A 466 10.65 -12.03 15.91
C TYR A 466 9.22 -11.92 16.38
N LEU A 467 8.74 -12.98 17.02
CA LEU A 467 7.40 -13.07 17.58
C LEU A 467 7.48 -13.35 19.07
N LEU A 468 6.71 -12.60 19.85
CA LEU A 468 6.45 -12.88 21.26
C LEU A 468 4.98 -13.20 21.42
N SER A 469 4.67 -14.40 21.89
CA SER A 469 3.29 -14.82 22.16
C SER A 469 3.10 -15.17 23.64
N GLY A 470 1.87 -15.07 24.11
CA GLY A 470 1.46 -15.42 25.46
C GLY A 470 -0.05 -15.38 25.61
N TYR A 471 -0.51 -15.72 26.81
CA TYR A 471 -1.94 -15.71 27.17
C TYR A 471 -2.14 -14.86 28.42
N LEU A 472 -3.15 -14.01 28.40
CA LEU A 472 -3.56 -13.26 29.59
C LEU A 472 -4.31 -14.20 30.54
N VAL A 473 -3.99 -14.17 31.86
CA VAL A 473 -4.66 -14.99 32.85
C VAL A 473 -5.72 -14.18 33.58
N GLN A 474 -5.38 -13.00 34.04
CA GLN A 474 -6.25 -12.06 34.76
C GLN A 474 -5.83 -10.62 34.52
#